data_875fe10ac72987f67badedb602565cd4
#
_entry.id   875fe10ac72987f67badedb602565cd4
#
_cell.length_a   1.000
_cell.length_b   1.000
_cell.length_c   1.000
_cell.angle_alpha   90.00
_cell.angle_beta   90.00
_cell.angle_gamma   90.00
#
_symmetry.space_group_name_H-M   'P 1'
#
loop_
_entity.id
_entity.type
_entity.pdbx_description
1 polymer ?
#
loop_
_entity_poly.entity_id
_entity_poly.type
_entity_poly.pdbx_seq_one_letter_code
_entity_poly.pdbx_strand_id
1 'polypeptide(L)'
;LFRSAAEEICESDIESNRAIGGYFAAIIEEVYRKNGRPVRILTHCNAGWLATVDYGTALSGLYVAQEKGIPMEVWVDETRPRMQGLLTEWELREAGIPCTLIADNAGGYLMQQGEVDLVIVGADRIASNGDVANKVGTYLKALAAKDCGVPFYVAAPVSTVDFSMAEGVKSIPVEERSRSEVTDISGIGPDGDVIRVQVAGRETAVRNIAFDITPARLITGIVTEKGIFATGAGDRPFMPAPAGTRPE
;
A
#
# COMPACT_ATOMS: atom_id res chain seq x y z
N LEU A 1 -9.78 -25.61 21.17
CA LEU A 1 -8.86 -25.84 20.05
C LEU A 1 -9.05 -24.77 18.96
N PHE A 2 -10.20 -24.66 18.31
CA PHE A 2 -10.39 -23.67 17.23
C PHE A 2 -10.31 -22.21 17.70
N ARG A 3 -10.88 -21.89 18.86
CA ARG A 3 -10.82 -20.54 19.44
C ARG A 3 -9.38 -20.13 19.76
N SER A 4 -8.59 -21.02 20.39
CA SER A 4 -7.18 -20.79 20.72
C SER A 4 -6.35 -20.56 19.47
N ALA A 5 -6.53 -21.36 18.42
CA ALA A 5 -5.82 -21.15 17.15
C ALA A 5 -6.18 -19.83 16.46
N ALA A 6 -7.45 -19.41 16.53
CA ALA A 6 -7.86 -18.11 15.97
C ALA A 6 -7.23 -16.93 16.74
N GLU A 7 -7.19 -17.00 18.07
CA GLU A 7 -6.55 -16.00 18.92
C GLU A 7 -5.04 -15.90 18.62
N GLU A 8 -4.36 -17.04 18.49
CA GLU A 8 -2.91 -17.09 18.12
C GLU A 8 -2.64 -16.46 16.75
N ILE A 9 -3.52 -16.69 15.76
CA ILE A 9 -3.40 -16.08 14.42
C ILE A 9 -3.57 -14.56 14.51
N CYS A 10 -4.57 -14.08 15.27
CA CYS A 10 -4.78 -12.65 15.44
C CYS A 10 -3.59 -11.98 16.14
N GLU A 11 -3.08 -12.57 17.21
CA GLU A 11 -1.91 -12.04 17.92
C GLU A 11 -0.68 -11.99 17.01
N SER A 12 -0.42 -13.06 16.25
CA SER A 12 0.68 -13.11 15.30
C SER A 12 0.57 -12.06 14.18
N ASP A 13 -0.66 -11.77 13.71
CA ASP A 13 -0.90 -10.70 12.73
C ASP A 13 -0.56 -9.33 13.32
N ILE A 14 -1.05 -9.04 14.53
CA ILE A 14 -0.76 -7.78 15.24
C ILE A 14 0.74 -7.59 15.45
N GLU A 15 1.44 -8.63 15.93
CA GLU A 15 2.89 -8.58 16.16
C GLU A 15 3.66 -8.31 14.86
N SER A 16 3.28 -9.00 13.77
CA SER A 16 3.89 -8.81 12.46
C SER A 16 3.69 -7.39 11.94
N ASN A 17 2.48 -6.87 12.03
CA ASN A 17 2.14 -5.52 11.58
C ASN A 17 2.86 -4.45 12.42
N ARG A 18 2.95 -4.64 13.72
CA ARG A 18 3.69 -3.75 14.61
C ARG A 18 5.19 -3.75 14.33
N ALA A 19 5.78 -4.90 14.01
CA ALA A 19 7.17 -5.00 13.62
C ALA A 19 7.45 -4.27 12.30
N ILE A 20 6.59 -4.47 11.28
CA ILE A 20 6.60 -3.71 10.02
C ILE A 20 6.57 -2.20 10.33
N GLY A 21 5.66 -1.78 11.20
CA GLY A 21 5.53 -0.40 11.65
C GLY A 21 6.80 0.16 12.26
N GLY A 22 7.47 -0.60 13.10
CA GLY A 22 8.75 -0.22 13.72
C GLY A 22 9.86 0.05 12.69
N TYR A 23 9.99 -0.83 11.70
CA TYR A 23 10.98 -0.67 10.62
C TYR A 23 10.66 0.53 9.72
N PHE A 24 9.39 0.70 9.35
CA PHE A 24 9.04 1.83 8.48
C PHE A 24 9.11 3.18 9.21
N ALA A 25 8.72 3.24 10.48
CA ALA A 25 8.88 4.44 11.31
C ALA A 25 10.34 4.89 11.43
N ALA A 26 11.30 3.96 11.42
CA ALA A 26 12.72 4.31 11.41
C ALA A 26 13.12 5.00 10.09
N ILE A 27 12.55 4.60 8.96
CA ILE A 27 12.76 5.29 7.66
C ILE A 27 12.17 6.71 7.74
N ILE A 28 10.94 6.87 8.24
CA ILE A 28 10.30 8.19 8.41
C ILE A 28 11.16 9.08 9.30
N GLU A 29 11.67 8.56 10.41
CA GLU A 29 12.53 9.28 11.34
C GLU A 29 13.84 9.75 10.69
N GLU A 30 14.45 8.92 9.85
CA GLU A 30 15.66 9.29 9.09
C GLU A 30 15.38 10.43 8.12
N VAL A 31 14.27 10.35 7.37
CA VAL A 31 13.83 11.42 6.44
C VAL A 31 13.54 12.71 7.21
N TYR A 32 12.87 12.62 8.37
CA TYR A 32 12.59 13.78 9.23
C TYR A 32 13.89 14.45 9.70
N ARG A 33 14.84 13.67 10.22
CA ARG A 33 16.14 14.21 10.66
C ARG A 33 16.92 14.87 9.54
N LYS A 34 16.85 14.34 8.34
CA LYS A 34 17.52 14.90 7.15
C LYS A 34 16.88 16.21 6.67
N ASN A 35 15.54 16.27 6.67
CA ASN A 35 14.80 17.38 6.06
C ASN A 35 14.51 18.51 7.05
N GLY A 36 14.44 18.25 8.36
CA GLY A 36 14.14 19.22 9.41
C GLY A 36 12.71 19.81 9.34
N ARG A 37 11.80 19.15 8.65
CA ARG A 37 10.39 19.54 8.48
C ARG A 37 9.50 18.30 8.46
N PRO A 38 8.16 18.43 8.60
CA PRO A 38 7.24 17.29 8.50
C PRO A 38 7.52 16.45 7.25
N VAL A 39 7.50 15.12 7.42
CA VAL A 39 7.72 14.17 6.33
C VAL A 39 6.45 14.05 5.50
N ARG A 40 6.55 14.29 4.20
CA ARG A 40 5.42 14.22 3.27
C ARG A 40 5.39 12.86 2.59
N ILE A 41 4.35 12.10 2.88
CA ILE A 41 4.21 10.69 2.51
C ILE A 41 3.03 10.55 1.56
N LEU A 42 3.20 9.82 0.45
CA LEU A 42 2.09 9.46 -0.43
C LEU A 42 1.74 7.99 -0.22
N THR A 43 0.45 7.70 -0.13
CA THR A 43 -0.06 6.32 -0.05
C THR A 43 -1.24 6.09 -0.99
N HIS A 44 -1.48 4.82 -1.33
CA HIS A 44 -2.49 4.38 -2.29
C HIS A 44 -3.22 3.15 -1.78
N CYS A 45 -4.53 3.06 -1.97
CA CYS A 45 -5.42 2.03 -1.44
C CYS A 45 -5.59 2.14 0.09
N ASN A 46 -6.02 1.06 0.72
CA ASN A 46 -6.07 0.94 2.17
C ASN A 46 -5.28 -0.30 2.60
N ALA A 47 -4.27 -0.08 3.41
CA ALA A 47 -3.47 -1.11 4.07
C ALA A 47 -3.19 -0.69 5.53
N GLY A 48 -4.23 -0.15 6.16
CA GLY A 48 -4.28 0.20 7.57
C GLY A 48 -4.95 -0.90 8.41
N TRP A 49 -5.31 -0.57 9.65
CA TRP A 49 -5.91 -1.52 10.58
C TRP A 49 -7.30 -2.02 10.15
N LEU A 50 -8.04 -1.30 9.30
CA LEU A 50 -9.28 -1.81 8.70
C LEU A 50 -9.06 -3.00 7.74
N ALA A 51 -7.85 -3.19 7.24
CA ALA A 51 -7.50 -4.29 6.34
C ALA A 51 -6.83 -5.48 7.04
N THR A 52 -6.58 -5.41 8.35
CA THR A 52 -5.87 -6.40 9.17
C THR A 52 -6.56 -6.58 10.51
N VAL A 53 -5.94 -7.30 11.44
CA VAL A 53 -6.47 -7.38 12.81
C VAL A 53 -6.19 -6.08 13.56
N ASP A 54 -4.97 -5.51 13.40
CA ASP A 54 -4.59 -4.23 13.99
C ASP A 54 -3.34 -3.66 13.29
N TYR A 55 -3.04 -2.37 13.47
CA TYR A 55 -1.95 -1.58 12.90
C TYR A 55 -1.97 -1.43 11.37
N GLY A 56 -2.41 -2.44 10.62
CA GLY A 56 -2.22 -2.47 9.18
C GLY A 56 -0.78 -2.76 8.77
N THR A 57 -0.49 -2.75 7.49
CA THR A 57 0.86 -2.94 6.96
C THR A 57 1.51 -1.61 6.55
N ALA A 58 1.02 -0.96 5.49
CA ALA A 58 1.58 0.31 5.02
C ALA A 58 1.37 1.46 6.00
N LEU A 59 0.22 1.51 6.70
CA LEU A 59 -0.06 2.60 7.65
C LEU A 59 0.57 2.36 9.02
N SER A 60 0.99 1.14 9.36
CA SER A 60 1.57 0.82 10.67
C SER A 60 2.76 1.72 11.03
N GLY A 61 3.62 2.02 10.06
CA GLY A 61 4.78 2.89 10.28
C GLY A 61 4.39 4.34 10.56
N LEU A 62 3.24 4.79 10.04
CA LEU A 62 2.72 6.13 10.30
C LEU A 62 2.22 6.23 11.74
N TYR A 63 1.50 5.20 12.22
CA TYR A 63 1.03 5.16 13.61
C TYR A 63 2.20 5.12 14.60
N VAL A 64 3.19 4.26 14.35
CA VAL A 64 4.39 4.18 15.20
C VAL A 64 5.21 5.48 15.15
N ALA A 65 5.30 6.15 14.01
CA ALA A 65 5.97 7.45 13.90
C ALA A 65 5.19 8.55 14.65
N GLN A 66 3.85 8.53 14.58
CA GLN A 66 2.99 9.43 15.36
C GLN A 66 3.18 9.24 16.87
N GLU A 67 3.21 7.98 17.35
CA GLU A 67 3.48 7.66 18.75
C GLU A 67 4.84 8.21 19.23
N LYS A 68 5.83 8.28 18.33
CA LYS A 68 7.16 8.87 18.59
C LYS A 68 7.19 10.40 18.46
N GLY A 69 6.07 11.03 18.11
CA GLY A 69 5.98 12.48 17.91
C GLY A 69 6.71 12.98 16.65
N ILE A 70 6.91 12.14 15.64
CA ILE A 70 7.54 12.53 14.38
C ILE A 70 6.50 13.24 13.50
N PRO A 71 6.69 14.52 13.14
CA PRO A 71 5.74 15.25 12.32
C PRO A 71 5.67 14.71 10.91
N MET A 72 4.46 14.52 10.38
CA MET A 72 4.24 14.08 9.01
C MET A 72 2.95 14.65 8.43
N GLU A 73 2.85 14.65 7.11
CA GLU A 73 1.67 14.97 6.30
C GLU A 73 1.48 13.86 5.26
N VAL A 74 0.25 13.42 5.06
CA VAL A 74 -0.01 12.26 4.19
C VAL A 74 -0.92 12.64 3.04
N TRP A 75 -0.44 12.46 1.80
CA TRP A 75 -1.23 12.48 0.59
C TRP A 75 -1.88 11.11 0.41
N VAL A 76 -3.19 11.07 0.32
CA VAL A 76 -3.97 9.84 0.20
C VAL A 76 -4.67 9.82 -1.16
N ASP A 77 -4.27 8.91 -2.04
CA ASP A 77 -4.98 8.69 -3.30
C ASP A 77 -6.40 8.18 -3.04
N GLU A 78 -7.41 8.74 -3.73
CA GLU A 78 -8.82 8.29 -3.59
C GLU A 78 -9.02 6.80 -3.94
N THR A 79 -8.17 6.25 -4.78
CA THR A 79 -8.13 4.84 -5.20
C THR A 79 -9.37 4.40 -5.97
N ARG A 80 -9.57 4.98 -7.17
CA ARG A 80 -10.61 4.49 -8.10
C ARG A 80 -10.36 3.04 -8.53
N PRO A 81 -11.40 2.23 -8.79
CA PRO A 81 -12.82 2.61 -8.75
C PRO A 81 -13.49 2.47 -7.38
N ARG A 82 -12.90 1.71 -6.42
CA ARG A 82 -13.56 1.34 -5.16
C ARG A 82 -13.39 2.36 -4.03
N MET A 83 -12.58 3.39 -4.23
CA MET A 83 -12.40 4.50 -3.29
C MET A 83 -11.84 4.09 -1.92
N GLN A 84 -10.93 3.09 -1.86
CA GLN A 84 -10.34 2.64 -0.60
C GLN A 84 -9.51 3.72 0.11
N GLY A 85 -9.05 4.73 -0.63
CA GLY A 85 -8.41 5.90 -0.04
C GLY A 85 -9.27 6.66 0.96
N LEU A 86 -10.60 6.58 0.83
CA LEU A 86 -11.52 7.17 1.83
C LEU A 86 -11.42 6.47 3.19
N LEU A 87 -11.18 5.16 3.21
CA LEU A 87 -10.93 4.40 4.44
C LEU A 87 -9.60 4.82 5.06
N THR A 88 -8.57 4.99 4.23
CA THR A 88 -7.24 5.45 4.67
C THR A 88 -7.30 6.87 5.24
N GLU A 89 -7.98 7.78 4.58
CA GLU A 89 -8.19 9.15 5.09
C GLU A 89 -8.89 9.11 6.45
N TRP A 90 -9.95 8.32 6.56
CA TRP A 90 -10.69 8.18 7.81
C TRP A 90 -9.81 7.64 8.94
N GLU A 91 -9.05 6.55 8.70
CA GLU A 91 -8.14 5.98 9.69
C GLU A 91 -7.09 7.00 10.18
N LEU A 92 -6.44 7.71 9.25
CA LEU A 92 -5.40 8.67 9.57
C LEU A 92 -5.97 9.86 10.35
N ARG A 93 -7.13 10.36 9.96
CA ARG A 93 -7.82 11.44 10.65
C ARG A 93 -8.21 11.06 12.09
N GLU A 94 -8.76 9.85 12.30
CA GLU A 94 -9.08 9.33 13.64
C GLU A 94 -7.80 9.15 14.50
N ALA A 95 -6.67 8.82 13.88
CA ALA A 95 -5.37 8.74 14.54
C ALA A 95 -4.72 10.13 14.78
N GLY A 96 -5.34 11.22 14.34
CA GLY A 96 -4.78 12.57 14.46
C GLY A 96 -3.57 12.83 13.56
N ILE A 97 -3.39 12.05 12.49
CA ILE A 97 -2.34 12.23 11.50
C ILE A 97 -2.85 13.16 10.39
N PRO A 98 -2.21 14.32 10.15
CA PRO A 98 -2.59 15.21 9.07
C PRO A 98 -2.55 14.51 7.71
N CYS A 99 -3.68 14.52 7.00
CA CYS A 99 -3.78 13.90 5.69
C CYS A 99 -4.66 14.71 4.75
N THR A 100 -4.41 14.56 3.45
CA THR A 100 -5.18 15.20 2.38
C THR A 100 -5.52 14.18 1.33
N LEU A 101 -6.82 14.04 1.04
CA LEU A 101 -7.33 13.19 -0.04
C LEU A 101 -7.06 13.86 -1.38
N ILE A 102 -6.53 13.09 -2.34
CA ILE A 102 -6.23 13.57 -3.70
C ILE A 102 -6.78 12.61 -4.75
N ALA A 103 -7.00 13.12 -5.96
CA ALA A 103 -7.27 12.26 -7.11
C ALA A 103 -6.03 11.41 -7.44
N ASP A 104 -6.23 10.15 -7.86
CA ASP A 104 -5.15 9.18 -8.09
C ASP A 104 -4.01 9.70 -8.97
N ASN A 105 -4.33 10.49 -9.99
CA ASN A 105 -3.33 11.02 -10.92
C ASN A 105 -2.57 12.23 -10.37
N ALA A 106 -3.03 12.85 -9.29
CA ALA A 106 -2.36 14.02 -8.70
C ALA A 106 -1.05 13.65 -7.99
N GLY A 107 -0.91 12.40 -7.50
CA GLY A 107 0.30 11.96 -6.81
C GLY A 107 1.58 12.12 -7.65
N GLY A 108 1.51 11.84 -8.96
CA GLY A 108 2.65 12.05 -9.86
C GLY A 108 3.05 13.53 -9.97
N TYR A 109 2.09 14.44 -10.05
CA TYR A 109 2.34 15.88 -10.07
C TYR A 109 2.98 16.36 -8.76
N LEU A 110 2.47 15.92 -7.61
CA LEU A 110 3.04 16.26 -6.30
C LEU A 110 4.50 15.79 -6.16
N MET A 111 4.82 14.59 -6.65
CA MET A 111 6.20 14.11 -6.72
C MET A 111 7.08 15.02 -7.59
N GLN A 112 6.59 15.42 -8.75
CA GLN A 112 7.29 16.32 -9.67
C GLN A 112 7.54 17.72 -9.05
N GLN A 113 6.60 18.21 -8.21
CA GLN A 113 6.77 19.48 -7.49
C GLN A 113 7.66 19.35 -6.24
N GLY A 114 8.18 18.15 -5.94
CA GLY A 114 8.98 17.92 -4.75
C GLY A 114 8.15 17.99 -3.45
N GLU A 115 6.85 17.70 -3.53
CA GLU A 115 5.92 17.69 -2.39
C GLU A 115 5.71 16.31 -1.77
N VAL A 116 6.49 15.31 -2.19
CA VAL A 116 6.50 13.96 -1.65
C VAL A 116 7.93 13.56 -1.31
N ASP A 117 8.17 13.14 -0.08
CA ASP A 117 9.48 12.69 0.39
C ASP A 117 9.65 11.17 0.25
N LEU A 118 8.57 10.41 0.37
CA LEU A 118 8.53 8.96 0.15
C LEU A 118 7.11 8.48 -0.17
N VAL A 119 7.04 7.31 -0.80
CA VAL A 119 5.78 6.60 -1.08
C VAL A 119 5.77 5.30 -0.30
N ILE A 120 4.63 4.96 0.30
CA ILE A 120 4.38 3.66 0.94
C ILE A 120 3.05 3.07 0.49
N VAL A 121 3.05 1.81 0.14
CA VAL A 121 1.84 1.05 -0.24
C VAL A 121 1.88 -0.35 0.40
N GLY A 122 0.73 -1.00 0.47
CA GLY A 122 0.63 -2.42 0.78
C GLY A 122 0.95 -3.32 -0.41
N ALA A 123 0.66 -4.61 -0.26
CA ALA A 123 0.74 -5.59 -1.34
C ALA A 123 -0.35 -6.63 -1.22
N ASP A 124 -0.94 -7.02 -2.34
CA ASP A 124 -1.85 -8.17 -2.43
C ASP A 124 -1.07 -9.48 -2.63
N ARG A 125 0.06 -9.44 -3.35
CA ARG A 125 1.00 -10.56 -3.52
C ARG A 125 2.38 -10.03 -3.90
N ILE A 126 3.42 -10.73 -3.47
CA ILE A 126 4.82 -10.43 -3.81
C ILE A 126 5.46 -11.69 -4.37
N ALA A 127 6.06 -11.62 -5.55
CA ALA A 127 6.85 -12.71 -6.10
C ALA A 127 8.25 -12.75 -5.47
N SER A 128 8.96 -13.89 -5.58
CA SER A 128 10.27 -14.07 -4.94
C SER A 128 11.34 -13.11 -5.46
N ASN A 129 11.21 -12.60 -6.69
CA ASN A 129 12.10 -11.57 -7.24
C ASN A 129 11.79 -10.14 -6.73
N GLY A 130 10.72 -9.96 -5.94
CA GLY A 130 10.29 -8.67 -5.41
C GLY A 130 9.33 -7.89 -6.31
N ASP A 131 8.79 -8.49 -7.38
CA ASP A 131 7.66 -7.90 -8.12
C ASP A 131 6.42 -7.93 -7.25
N VAL A 132 5.67 -6.82 -7.24
CA VAL A 132 4.54 -6.63 -6.33
C VAL A 132 3.25 -6.43 -7.10
N ALA A 133 2.26 -7.27 -6.84
CA ALA A 133 0.86 -7.02 -7.19
C ALA A 133 0.20 -6.17 -6.10
N ASN A 134 -0.42 -5.07 -6.48
CA ASN A 134 -1.21 -4.24 -5.59
C ASN A 134 -2.33 -3.55 -6.36
N LYS A 135 -3.17 -2.80 -5.66
CA LYS A 135 -4.26 -2.05 -6.25
C LYS A 135 -3.82 -1.27 -7.47
N VAL A 136 -4.63 -1.34 -8.56
CA VAL A 136 -4.38 -0.61 -9.82
C VAL A 136 -4.08 0.86 -9.55
N GLY A 137 -3.03 1.38 -10.20
CA GLY A 137 -2.47 2.70 -9.96
C GLY A 137 -1.14 2.68 -9.20
N THR A 138 -0.81 1.57 -8.54
CA THR A 138 0.46 1.40 -7.82
C THR A 138 1.66 1.47 -8.76
N TYR A 139 1.59 0.80 -9.91
CA TYR A 139 2.65 0.83 -10.92
C TYR A 139 2.91 2.26 -11.44
N LEU A 140 1.86 3.05 -11.69
CA LEU A 140 2.01 4.44 -12.13
C LEU A 140 2.69 5.31 -11.07
N LYS A 141 2.38 5.10 -9.78
CA LYS A 141 3.04 5.79 -8.67
C LYS A 141 4.53 5.43 -8.58
N ALA A 142 4.84 4.14 -8.73
CA ALA A 142 6.22 3.67 -8.71
C ALA A 142 7.04 4.22 -9.88
N LEU A 143 6.45 4.36 -11.08
CA LEU A 143 7.08 5.01 -12.23
C LEU A 143 7.36 6.50 -11.96
N ALA A 144 6.37 7.24 -11.47
CA ALA A 144 6.53 8.64 -11.12
C ALA A 144 7.57 8.84 -10.01
N ALA A 145 7.53 7.99 -8.97
CA ALA A 145 8.50 8.02 -7.89
C ALA A 145 9.93 7.80 -8.41
N LYS A 146 10.12 6.82 -9.31
CA LYS A 146 11.42 6.55 -9.92
C LYS A 146 11.93 7.71 -10.75
N ASP A 147 11.08 8.32 -11.57
CA ASP A 147 11.40 9.47 -12.42
C ASP A 147 11.79 10.70 -11.57
N CYS A 148 11.07 10.94 -10.48
CA CYS A 148 11.29 12.06 -9.57
C CYS A 148 12.35 11.80 -8.48
N GLY A 149 12.95 10.60 -8.43
CA GLY A 149 13.93 10.24 -7.40
C GLY A 149 13.34 10.10 -5.99
N VAL A 150 12.02 9.85 -5.87
CA VAL A 150 11.32 9.63 -4.61
C VAL A 150 11.41 8.15 -4.22
N PRO A 151 11.84 7.81 -2.99
CA PRO A 151 11.85 6.43 -2.52
C PRO A 151 10.44 5.83 -2.49
N PHE A 152 10.31 4.61 -3.03
CA PHE A 152 9.06 3.85 -3.09
C PHE A 152 9.19 2.57 -2.28
N TYR A 153 8.40 2.44 -1.21
CA TYR A 153 8.40 1.28 -0.33
C TYR A 153 7.09 0.50 -0.42
N VAL A 154 7.21 -0.80 -0.20
CA VAL A 154 6.07 -1.71 -0.06
C VAL A 154 6.14 -2.34 1.33
N ALA A 155 5.03 -2.35 2.07
CA ALA A 155 4.95 -2.95 3.40
C ALA A 155 3.94 -4.12 3.39
N ALA A 156 4.42 -5.31 3.71
CA ALA A 156 3.60 -6.51 3.78
C ALA A 156 4.29 -7.58 4.64
N PRO A 157 3.53 -8.46 5.31
CA PRO A 157 4.10 -9.58 6.06
C PRO A 157 4.71 -10.61 5.08
N VAL A 158 5.65 -11.42 5.58
CA VAL A 158 6.28 -12.48 4.77
C VAL A 158 5.26 -13.47 4.21
N SER A 159 4.12 -13.64 4.86
CA SER A 159 3.01 -14.47 4.37
C SER A 159 2.42 -14.01 3.03
N THR A 160 2.63 -12.75 2.64
CA THR A 160 2.23 -12.19 1.34
C THR A 160 3.20 -12.59 0.22
N VAL A 161 4.40 -13.09 0.57
CA VAL A 161 5.44 -13.48 -0.40
C VAL A 161 5.20 -14.90 -0.91
N ASP A 162 5.04 -15.03 -2.20
CA ASP A 162 4.98 -16.31 -2.90
C ASP A 162 6.38 -16.70 -3.37
N PHE A 163 7.07 -17.50 -2.56
CA PHE A 163 8.44 -17.96 -2.85
C PHE A 163 8.52 -18.96 -4.00
N SER A 164 7.40 -19.59 -4.39
CA SER A 164 7.33 -20.48 -5.55
C SER A 164 7.28 -19.72 -6.87
N MET A 165 6.86 -18.46 -6.83
CA MET A 165 6.72 -17.61 -8.00
C MET A 165 8.00 -16.81 -8.25
N ALA A 166 8.78 -17.21 -9.25
CA ALA A 166 10.08 -16.59 -9.56
C ALA A 166 9.95 -15.14 -10.08
N GLU A 167 8.92 -14.83 -10.88
CA GLU A 167 8.71 -13.53 -11.54
C GLU A 167 7.23 -13.15 -11.48
N GLY A 168 6.93 -11.94 -10.96
CA GLY A 168 5.55 -11.49 -10.78
C GLY A 168 4.92 -10.93 -12.05
N VAL A 169 5.66 -10.12 -12.82
CA VAL A 169 5.10 -9.39 -13.98
C VAL A 169 4.39 -10.31 -14.98
N LYS A 170 4.90 -11.52 -15.21
CA LYS A 170 4.31 -12.49 -16.15
C LYS A 170 3.43 -13.53 -15.49
N SER A 171 3.58 -13.75 -14.18
CA SER A 171 3.02 -14.91 -13.50
C SER A 171 1.85 -14.61 -12.59
N ILE A 172 1.78 -13.39 -12.02
CA ILE A 172 0.65 -13.03 -11.15
C ILE A 172 -0.59 -12.81 -12.01
N PRO A 173 -1.66 -13.60 -11.80
CA PRO A 173 -2.93 -13.36 -12.50
C PRO A 173 -3.59 -12.08 -11.99
N VAL A 174 -4.00 -11.21 -12.92
CA VAL A 174 -4.69 -9.97 -12.57
C VAL A 174 -6.19 -10.17 -12.74
N GLU A 175 -6.95 -9.90 -11.69
CA GLU A 175 -8.41 -10.00 -11.65
C GLU A 175 -9.06 -8.86 -12.46
N GLU A 176 -10.05 -9.19 -13.26
CA GLU A 176 -10.96 -8.24 -13.87
C GLU A 176 -12.31 -8.29 -13.15
N ARG A 177 -12.78 -7.16 -12.62
CA ARG A 177 -13.95 -7.06 -11.77
C ARG A 177 -15.17 -6.49 -12.51
N SER A 178 -16.30 -6.43 -11.79
CA SER A 178 -17.56 -5.93 -12.34
C SER A 178 -17.40 -4.52 -12.92
N ARG A 179 -17.98 -4.31 -14.10
CA ARG A 179 -18.08 -3.00 -14.74
C ARG A 179 -18.75 -1.96 -13.84
N SER A 180 -19.68 -2.40 -12.99
CA SER A 180 -20.44 -1.51 -12.11
C SER A 180 -19.57 -0.75 -11.10
N GLU A 181 -18.40 -1.26 -10.71
CA GLU A 181 -17.49 -0.52 -9.87
C GLU A 181 -16.92 0.73 -10.57
N VAL A 182 -16.79 0.69 -11.90
CA VAL A 182 -16.31 1.82 -12.71
C VAL A 182 -17.45 2.74 -13.11
N THR A 183 -18.61 2.18 -13.46
CA THR A 183 -19.75 2.95 -14.01
C THR A 183 -20.61 3.62 -12.95
N ASP A 184 -20.50 3.20 -11.70
CA ASP A 184 -21.31 3.75 -10.63
C ASP A 184 -20.40 4.22 -9.46
N ILE A 185 -20.82 5.26 -8.80
CA ILE A 185 -20.16 5.79 -7.61
C ILE A 185 -21.19 5.88 -6.48
N SER A 186 -20.81 5.41 -5.29
CA SER A 186 -21.61 5.61 -4.08
C SER A 186 -21.12 6.86 -3.35
N GLY A 187 -22.03 7.63 -2.79
CA GLY A 187 -21.71 8.83 -2.02
C GLY A 187 -22.87 9.21 -1.13
N ILE A 188 -22.69 10.25 -0.32
CA ILE A 188 -23.71 10.80 0.57
C ILE A 188 -24.58 11.78 -0.23
N GLY A 189 -25.88 11.49 -0.30
CA GLY A 189 -26.88 12.37 -0.92
C GLY A 189 -27.22 13.60 -0.05
N PRO A 190 -28.03 14.52 -0.56
CA PRO A 190 -28.41 15.74 0.13
C PRO A 190 -29.07 15.49 1.49
N ASP A 191 -29.79 14.39 1.64
CA ASP A 191 -30.52 14.02 2.87
C ASP A 191 -29.66 13.21 3.85
N GLY A 192 -28.36 13.00 3.55
CA GLY A 192 -27.45 12.23 4.38
C GLY A 192 -27.46 10.72 4.11
N ASP A 193 -28.31 10.24 3.24
CA ASP A 193 -28.40 8.83 2.86
C ASP A 193 -27.30 8.47 1.83
N VAL A 194 -26.83 7.22 1.88
CA VAL A 194 -25.93 6.69 0.87
C VAL A 194 -26.70 6.45 -0.42
N ILE A 195 -26.36 7.17 -1.47
CA ILE A 195 -26.91 6.99 -2.79
C ILE A 195 -25.85 6.45 -3.76
N ARG A 196 -26.32 5.73 -4.79
CA ARG A 196 -25.48 5.25 -5.88
C ARG A 196 -25.86 5.99 -7.16
N VAL A 197 -24.86 6.59 -7.79
CA VAL A 197 -25.03 7.38 -9.00
C VAL A 197 -24.30 6.72 -10.15
N GLN A 198 -25.00 6.54 -11.26
CA GLN A 198 -24.41 6.05 -12.51
C GLN A 198 -23.67 7.21 -13.20
N VAL A 199 -22.36 7.06 -13.42
CA VAL A 199 -21.49 8.09 -14.03
C VAL A 199 -21.14 7.79 -15.50
N ALA A 200 -21.47 6.59 -15.98
CA ALA A 200 -21.25 6.22 -17.38
C ALA A 200 -22.50 5.59 -17.98
N GLY A 201 -22.69 5.74 -19.29
CA GLY A 201 -23.84 5.18 -20.02
C GLY A 201 -23.94 3.65 -19.90
N ARG A 202 -25.16 3.11 -20.00
CA ARG A 202 -25.39 1.66 -19.91
C ARG A 202 -24.65 0.86 -20.98
N GLU A 203 -24.49 1.44 -22.16
CA GLU A 203 -23.81 0.83 -23.31
C GLU A 203 -22.29 1.10 -23.35
N THR A 204 -21.75 1.86 -22.39
CA THR A 204 -20.32 2.14 -22.33
C THR A 204 -19.53 0.85 -22.10
N ALA A 205 -18.61 0.53 -23.00
CA ALA A 205 -17.68 -0.59 -22.82
C ALA A 205 -16.73 -0.26 -21.68
N VAL A 206 -16.52 -1.21 -20.76
CA VAL A 206 -15.70 -1.03 -19.57
C VAL A 206 -14.81 -2.24 -19.37
N ARG A 207 -13.53 -1.99 -19.05
CA ARG A 207 -12.62 -2.94 -18.44
C ARG A 207 -12.27 -2.45 -17.04
N ASN A 208 -12.43 -3.32 -16.04
CA ASN A 208 -12.15 -3.01 -14.65
C ASN A 208 -10.99 -3.88 -14.17
N ILE A 209 -9.77 -3.45 -14.43
CA ILE A 209 -8.55 -4.08 -13.97
C ILE A 209 -8.38 -3.72 -12.48
N ALA A 210 -8.37 -4.73 -11.60
CA ALA A 210 -8.36 -4.50 -10.15
C ALA A 210 -6.97 -4.23 -9.56
N PHE A 211 -5.93 -4.84 -10.14
CA PHE A 211 -4.55 -4.78 -9.67
C PHE A 211 -3.60 -4.47 -10.82
N ASP A 212 -2.43 -3.95 -10.50
CA ASP A 212 -1.31 -3.89 -11.43
C ASP A 212 -0.05 -4.49 -10.78
N ILE A 213 0.96 -4.75 -11.61
CA ILE A 213 2.20 -5.35 -11.15
C ILE A 213 3.31 -4.32 -11.23
N THR A 214 3.89 -3.99 -10.08
CA THR A 214 5.06 -3.13 -9.97
C THR A 214 6.32 -3.95 -10.00
N PRO A 215 7.18 -3.81 -11.03
CA PRO A 215 8.44 -4.53 -11.09
C PRO A 215 9.39 -4.12 -9.94
N ALA A 216 10.12 -5.08 -9.40
CA ALA A 216 11.08 -4.90 -8.31
C ALA A 216 12.07 -3.73 -8.55
N ARG A 217 12.48 -3.47 -9.78
CA ARG A 217 13.37 -2.37 -10.17
C ARG A 217 12.83 -0.96 -9.87
N LEU A 218 11.54 -0.82 -9.64
CA LEU A 218 10.87 0.45 -9.29
C LEU A 218 10.68 0.62 -7.79
N ILE A 219 10.91 -0.43 -7.01
CA ILE A 219 10.72 -0.47 -5.57
C ILE A 219 12.06 -0.24 -4.89
N THR A 220 12.12 0.67 -3.94
CA THR A 220 13.33 0.94 -3.14
C THR A 220 13.58 -0.17 -2.12
N GLY A 221 12.51 -0.66 -1.49
CA GLY A 221 12.59 -1.74 -0.54
C GLY A 221 11.22 -2.28 -0.14
N ILE A 222 11.20 -3.53 0.28
CA ILE A 222 10.05 -4.20 0.87
C ILE A 222 10.27 -4.31 2.37
N VAL A 223 9.33 -3.80 3.14
CA VAL A 223 9.34 -3.79 4.61
C VAL A 223 8.46 -4.94 5.09
N THR A 224 9.05 -5.87 5.81
CA THR A 224 8.34 -7.01 6.42
C THR A 224 8.58 -7.04 7.92
N GLU A 225 7.93 -7.94 8.64
CA GLU A 225 8.22 -8.18 10.06
C GLU A 225 9.64 -8.74 10.30
N LYS A 226 10.36 -9.13 9.24
CA LYS A 226 11.75 -9.61 9.31
C LYS A 226 12.79 -8.53 8.99
N GLY A 227 12.35 -7.35 8.56
CA GLY A 227 13.25 -6.24 8.23
C GLY A 227 12.91 -5.56 6.91
N ILE A 228 13.84 -4.73 6.45
CA ILE A 228 13.77 -3.99 5.20
C ILE A 228 14.69 -4.68 4.19
N PHE A 229 14.14 -5.08 3.06
CA PHE A 229 14.85 -5.78 1.99
C PHE A 229 14.88 -4.92 0.73
N ALA A 230 16.08 -4.56 0.29
CA ALA A 230 16.27 -3.86 -0.97
C ALA A 230 15.88 -4.75 -2.16
N THR A 231 15.27 -4.15 -3.18
CA THR A 231 14.86 -4.84 -4.41
C THR A 231 15.71 -4.41 -5.60
N GLY A 232 15.48 -5.02 -6.77
CA GLY A 232 16.13 -4.58 -8.03
C GLY A 232 17.50 -5.22 -8.31
N ALA A 233 17.93 -6.22 -7.56
CA ALA A 233 19.21 -6.92 -7.77
C ALA A 233 19.17 -8.02 -8.86
N GLY A 234 18.25 -7.96 -9.84
CA GLY A 234 18.10 -8.95 -10.92
C GLY A 234 17.22 -10.12 -10.53
N ASP A 235 17.45 -11.30 -11.13
CA ASP A 235 16.62 -12.52 -11.00
C ASP A 235 16.80 -13.27 -9.65
N ARG A 236 17.43 -12.65 -8.67
CA ARG A 236 17.62 -13.27 -7.35
C ARG A 236 16.45 -12.94 -6.43
N PRO A 237 16.06 -13.87 -5.53
CA PRO A 237 15.11 -13.59 -4.50
C PRO A 237 15.52 -12.33 -3.69
N PHE A 238 14.58 -11.43 -3.45
CA PHE A 238 14.85 -10.20 -2.68
C PHE A 238 15.10 -10.49 -1.19
N MET A 239 14.59 -11.64 -0.70
CA MET A 239 14.85 -12.15 0.64
C MET A 239 14.97 -13.69 0.62
N PRO A 240 15.66 -14.31 1.58
CA PRO A 240 15.71 -15.76 1.68
C PRO A 240 14.33 -16.33 2.06
N ALA A 241 13.96 -17.45 1.44
CA ALA A 241 12.76 -18.17 1.82
C ALA A 241 12.86 -18.67 3.27
N PRO A 242 11.77 -18.63 4.05
CA PRO A 242 11.75 -19.23 5.39
C PRO A 242 12.10 -20.70 5.34
N ALA A 243 12.77 -21.20 6.39
CA ALA A 243 13.11 -22.63 6.49
C ALA A 243 11.83 -23.49 6.45
N GLY A 244 11.77 -24.44 5.52
CA GLY A 244 10.63 -25.35 5.34
C GLY A 244 9.71 -25.03 4.16
N THR A 245 9.86 -23.91 3.47
CA THR A 245 9.18 -23.68 2.19
C THR A 245 9.86 -24.54 1.12
N ARG A 246 9.15 -25.56 0.60
CA ARG A 246 9.62 -26.31 -0.57
C ARG A 246 9.17 -25.56 -1.83
N PRO A 247 10.04 -25.32 -2.81
CA PRO A 247 9.58 -25.02 -4.16
C PRO A 247 8.81 -26.24 -4.68
N GLU A 248 7.58 -26.04 -5.14
CA GLU A 248 6.84 -27.07 -5.89
C GLU A 248 7.43 -27.29 -7.26
#